data_8cd6ee44e29e995e8ce8834015597f37
#
_entry.id   8cd6ee44e29e995e8ce8834015597f37
#
_cell.length_a   1.000
_cell.length_b   1.000
_cell.length_c   1.000
_cell.angle_alpha   90.00
_cell.angle_beta   90.00
_cell.angle_gamma   90.00
#
_symmetry.space_group_name_H-M   'P 1'
#
loop_
_entity.id
_entity.type
_entity.pdbx_description
1 polymer ?
#
loop_
_entity_poly.entity_id
_entity_poly.type
_entity_poly.pdbx_seq_one_letter_code
_entity_poly.pdbx_strand_id
1 'polypeptide(L)'
;AGYYVLPVTLVNETFRQNGVTTAHDAHHIPYAKLREYFGADAGVYITVQRYGTSYAVISSQTRVDVKAEVVDLRTGQSLWKGSAFSTSGDQSSGGSVAAILVSALVNQVVNTATDAAARHAVIATAQLFSPARRDGLLPGPRSPLYGQDLQPKR
;
A
#
# COMPACT_ATOMS: atom_id res chain seq x y z
N ALA A 1 5.89 -7.22 3.64
CA ALA A 1 5.48 -8.47 2.97
C ALA A 1 6.65 -9.31 2.41
N GLY A 2 7.89 -8.79 2.38
CA GLY A 2 9.09 -9.56 1.99
C GLY A 2 9.35 -9.64 0.49
N TYR A 3 8.84 -8.70 -0.28
CA TYR A 3 9.20 -8.51 -1.69
C TYR A 3 10.35 -7.52 -1.84
N TYR A 4 11.08 -7.62 -2.93
CA TYR A 4 11.98 -6.54 -3.35
C TYR A 4 11.16 -5.47 -4.06
N VAL A 5 11.26 -4.25 -3.57
CA VAL A 5 10.58 -3.09 -4.16
C VAL A 5 11.65 -2.16 -4.73
N LEU A 6 11.46 -1.74 -5.98
CA LEU A 6 12.34 -0.76 -6.60
C LEU A 6 12.32 0.57 -5.82
N PRO A 7 13.46 1.27 -5.68
CA PRO A 7 13.50 2.56 -5.02
C PRO A 7 12.55 3.57 -5.70
N VAL A 8 11.74 4.25 -4.90
CA VAL A 8 10.75 5.23 -5.40
C VAL A 8 11.40 6.32 -6.23
N THR A 9 12.59 6.78 -5.83
CA THR A 9 13.34 7.81 -6.57
C THR A 9 13.70 7.34 -7.98
N LEU A 10 14.15 6.08 -8.11
CA LEU A 10 14.47 5.50 -9.42
C LEU A 10 13.22 5.41 -10.30
N VAL A 11 12.13 4.91 -9.75
CA VAL A 11 10.85 4.76 -10.48
C VAL A 11 10.33 6.11 -10.95
N ASN A 12 10.30 7.11 -10.05
CA ASN A 12 9.84 8.45 -10.38
C ASN A 12 10.71 9.11 -11.45
N GLU A 13 12.03 8.98 -11.35
CA GLU A 13 12.94 9.56 -12.31
C GLU A 13 12.79 8.91 -13.69
N THR A 14 12.65 7.59 -13.75
CA THR A 14 12.41 6.87 -15.00
C THR A 14 11.10 7.33 -15.64
N PHE A 15 10.03 7.47 -14.88
CA PHE A 15 8.77 7.99 -15.39
C PHE A 15 8.92 9.41 -15.93
N ARG A 16 9.55 10.30 -15.16
CA ARG A 16 9.76 11.70 -15.55
C ARG A 16 10.56 11.84 -16.84
N GLN A 17 11.63 11.05 -17.00
CA GLN A 17 12.46 11.05 -18.21
C GLN A 17 11.71 10.55 -19.45
N ASN A 18 10.67 9.74 -19.25
CA ASN A 18 9.81 9.24 -20.32
C ASN A 18 8.50 10.06 -20.48
N GLY A 19 8.44 11.26 -19.91
CA GLY A 19 7.29 12.16 -20.03
C GLY A 19 6.07 11.76 -19.22
N VAL A 20 6.19 10.78 -18.31
CA VAL A 20 5.10 10.34 -17.42
C VAL A 20 5.18 11.14 -16.14
N THR A 21 4.31 12.12 -15.99
CA THR A 21 4.34 13.07 -14.86
C THR A 21 3.20 12.90 -13.87
N THR A 22 2.18 12.13 -14.22
CA THR A 22 1.03 11.89 -13.35
C THR A 22 0.84 10.40 -13.06
N ALA A 23 0.26 10.08 -11.90
CA ALA A 23 -0.12 8.71 -11.56
C ALA A 23 -1.15 8.14 -12.55
N HIS A 24 -2.02 9.00 -13.09
CA HIS A 24 -2.99 8.62 -14.10
C HIS A 24 -2.29 8.08 -15.36
N ASP A 25 -1.31 8.81 -15.89
CA ASP A 25 -0.56 8.38 -17.07
C ASP A 25 0.22 7.08 -16.79
N ALA A 26 0.84 6.98 -15.60
CA ALA A 26 1.56 5.77 -15.18
C ALA A 26 0.64 4.53 -15.15
N HIS A 27 -0.62 4.68 -14.74
CA HIS A 27 -1.59 3.58 -14.74
C HIS A 27 -2.04 3.14 -16.14
N HIS A 28 -1.83 3.95 -17.16
CA HIS A 28 -2.21 3.64 -18.55
C HIS A 28 -1.06 3.06 -19.37
N ILE A 29 0.14 2.94 -18.80
CA ILE A 29 1.28 2.35 -19.49
C ILE A 29 1.03 0.84 -19.68
N PRO A 30 1.23 0.29 -20.89
CA PRO A 30 1.13 -1.14 -21.10
C PRO A 30 2.09 -1.93 -20.20
N TYR A 31 1.62 -3.04 -19.62
CA TYR A 31 2.40 -3.87 -18.70
C TYR A 31 3.75 -4.32 -19.28
N ALA A 32 3.77 -4.68 -20.56
CA ALA A 32 5.00 -5.06 -21.26
C ALA A 32 6.04 -3.94 -21.25
N LYS A 33 5.62 -2.67 -21.37
CA LYS A 33 6.50 -1.51 -21.30
C LYS A 33 7.04 -1.28 -19.89
N LEU A 34 6.21 -1.44 -18.87
CA LEU A 34 6.67 -1.36 -17.49
C LEU A 34 7.72 -2.44 -17.20
N ARG A 35 7.50 -3.66 -17.70
CA ARG A 35 8.45 -4.75 -17.56
C ARG A 35 9.76 -4.46 -18.30
N GLU A 36 9.70 -3.93 -19.50
CA GLU A 36 10.87 -3.55 -20.31
C GLU A 36 11.73 -2.50 -19.60
N TYR A 37 11.11 -1.44 -19.06
CA TYR A 37 11.83 -0.34 -18.43
C TYR A 37 12.36 -0.66 -17.03
N PHE A 38 11.62 -1.41 -16.25
CA PHE A 38 11.95 -1.65 -14.84
C PHE A 38 12.54 -3.03 -14.56
N GLY A 39 12.43 -3.98 -15.49
CA GLY A 39 12.82 -5.37 -15.26
C GLY A 39 12.03 -6.03 -14.14
N ALA A 40 10.88 -5.46 -13.77
CA ALA A 40 10.03 -5.94 -12.68
C ALA A 40 9.10 -7.05 -13.16
N ASP A 41 8.85 -8.04 -12.28
CA ASP A 41 7.91 -9.13 -12.59
C ASP A 41 6.46 -8.73 -12.33
N ALA A 42 6.23 -7.86 -11.34
CA ALA A 42 4.89 -7.40 -10.98
C ALA A 42 4.84 -5.88 -10.76
N GLY A 43 3.70 -5.29 -11.06
CA GLY A 43 3.36 -3.91 -10.76
C GLY A 43 2.34 -3.82 -9.63
N VAL A 44 2.54 -2.88 -8.71
CA VAL A 44 1.59 -2.56 -7.65
C VAL A 44 0.88 -1.25 -8.01
N TYR A 45 -0.41 -1.32 -8.25
CA TYR A 45 -1.26 -0.17 -8.56
C TYR A 45 -2.03 0.23 -7.31
N ILE A 46 -1.79 1.44 -6.82
CA ILE A 46 -2.43 1.97 -5.62
C ILE A 46 -3.37 3.10 -6.01
N THR A 47 -4.60 3.03 -5.54
CA THR A 47 -5.62 4.06 -5.72
C THR A 47 -6.06 4.59 -4.36
N VAL A 48 -5.89 5.88 -4.14
CA VAL A 48 -6.43 6.59 -2.98
C VAL A 48 -7.85 7.01 -3.32
N GLN A 49 -8.84 6.37 -2.68
CA GLN A 49 -10.25 6.63 -2.94
C GLN A 49 -10.79 7.80 -2.11
N ARG A 50 -10.25 7.96 -0.91
CA ARG A 50 -10.58 9.06 0.00
C ARG A 50 -9.34 9.48 0.76
N TYR A 51 -9.14 10.79 0.87
CA TYR A 51 -8.06 11.40 1.63
C TYR A 51 -8.51 12.74 2.18
N GLY A 52 -8.48 12.91 3.49
CA GLY A 52 -8.74 14.20 4.12
C GLY A 52 -9.61 14.15 5.36
N THR A 53 -9.94 15.33 5.84
CA THR A 53 -10.77 15.56 7.03
C THR A 53 -12.11 16.17 6.63
N SER A 54 -13.20 15.58 7.09
CA SER A 54 -14.55 16.14 6.99
C SER A 54 -14.89 16.84 8.31
N TYR A 55 -15.45 18.03 8.21
CA TYR A 55 -15.86 18.83 9.35
C TYR A 55 -17.39 18.84 9.44
N ALA A 56 -17.92 18.42 10.60
CA ALA A 56 -19.32 18.60 10.96
C ALA A 56 -19.40 19.60 12.13
N VAL A 57 -20.60 20.11 12.41
CA VAL A 57 -20.84 21.20 13.40
C VAL A 57 -20.26 20.89 14.79
N ILE A 58 -20.17 19.63 15.15
CA ILE A 58 -19.72 19.16 16.47
C ILE A 58 -18.61 18.11 16.44
N SER A 59 -18.12 17.74 15.24
CA SER A 59 -17.05 16.73 15.13
C SER A 59 -16.25 16.92 13.85
N SER A 60 -14.98 16.54 13.89
CA SER A 60 -14.15 16.38 12.71
C SER A 60 -13.72 14.93 12.58
N GLN A 61 -13.76 14.39 11.38
CA GLN A 61 -13.32 13.03 11.11
C GLN A 61 -12.32 13.01 9.95
N THR A 62 -11.12 12.55 10.23
CA THR A 62 -10.13 12.28 9.20
C THR A 62 -10.28 10.84 8.74
N ARG A 63 -10.30 10.62 7.42
CA ARG A 63 -10.41 9.30 6.82
C ARG A 63 -9.55 9.17 5.58
N VAL A 64 -8.89 8.02 5.46
CA VAL A 64 -8.14 7.64 4.26
C VAL A 64 -8.57 6.24 3.86
N ASP A 65 -9.01 6.08 2.62
CA ASP A 65 -9.38 4.80 2.01
C ASP A 65 -8.42 4.52 0.84
N VAL A 66 -7.81 3.34 0.84
CA VAL A 66 -6.88 2.91 -0.19
C VAL A 66 -7.26 1.55 -0.76
N LYS A 67 -7.03 1.39 -2.06
CA LYS A 67 -7.10 0.10 -2.76
C LYS A 67 -5.77 -0.17 -3.42
N ALA A 68 -5.40 -1.44 -3.53
CA ALA A 68 -4.27 -1.84 -4.36
C ALA A 68 -4.59 -3.10 -5.15
N GLU A 69 -3.92 -3.22 -6.28
CA GLU A 69 -3.90 -4.39 -7.13
C GLU A 69 -2.45 -4.72 -7.48
N VAL A 70 -2.07 -5.98 -7.38
CA VAL A 70 -0.79 -6.52 -7.86
C VAL A 70 -1.05 -7.24 -9.16
N VAL A 71 -0.34 -6.85 -10.22
CA VAL A 71 -0.51 -7.40 -11.57
C VAL A 71 0.81 -8.01 -12.04
N ASP A 72 0.76 -9.21 -12.60
CA ASP A 72 1.89 -9.82 -13.33
C ASP A 72 2.15 -9.00 -14.61
N LEU A 73 3.32 -8.40 -14.72
CA LEU A 73 3.65 -7.52 -15.86
C LEU A 73 3.93 -8.30 -17.15
N ARG A 74 4.09 -9.61 -17.09
CA ARG A 74 4.28 -10.47 -18.26
C ARG A 74 2.94 -10.86 -18.90
N THR A 75 1.95 -11.17 -18.07
CA THR A 75 0.66 -11.73 -18.52
C THR A 75 -0.50 -10.74 -18.43
N GLY A 76 -0.35 -9.67 -17.62
CA GLY A 76 -1.44 -8.77 -17.27
C GLY A 76 -2.44 -9.35 -16.27
N GLN A 77 -2.16 -10.53 -15.73
CA GLN A 77 -3.06 -11.18 -14.77
C GLN A 77 -3.01 -10.48 -13.40
N SER A 78 -4.18 -10.23 -12.84
CA SER A 78 -4.29 -9.76 -11.46
C SER A 78 -3.91 -10.89 -10.49
N LEU A 79 -2.85 -10.68 -9.72
CA LEU A 79 -2.34 -11.64 -8.74
C LEU A 79 -2.98 -11.47 -7.36
N TRP A 80 -3.34 -10.24 -7.02
CA TRP A 80 -3.93 -9.92 -5.73
C TRP A 80 -4.63 -8.57 -5.79
N LYS A 81 -5.72 -8.43 -5.05
CA LYS A 81 -6.44 -7.18 -4.82
C LYS A 81 -6.74 -7.04 -3.33
N GLY A 82 -6.59 -5.82 -2.84
CA GLY A 82 -6.91 -5.51 -1.45
C GLY A 82 -7.41 -4.09 -1.27
N SER A 83 -8.07 -3.87 -0.15
CA SER A 83 -8.48 -2.54 0.28
C SER A 83 -8.31 -2.40 1.79
N ALA A 84 -8.02 -1.19 2.23
CA ALA A 84 -7.96 -0.85 3.64
C ALA A 84 -8.37 0.60 3.83
N PHE A 85 -8.75 0.94 5.05
CA PHE A 85 -9.02 2.31 5.43
C PHE A 85 -8.53 2.58 6.85
N SER A 86 -8.33 3.84 7.17
CA SER A 86 -8.08 4.31 8.53
C SER A 86 -8.84 5.60 8.79
N THR A 87 -9.41 5.73 9.99
CA THR A 87 -10.18 6.90 10.40
C THR A 87 -9.85 7.30 11.82
N SER A 88 -9.95 8.60 12.13
CA SER A 88 -9.72 9.15 13.47
C SER A 88 -10.73 8.68 14.52
N GLY A 89 -11.85 8.08 14.10
CA GLY A 89 -12.84 7.49 14.99
C GLY A 89 -12.57 6.05 15.41
N ASP A 90 -11.66 5.36 14.73
CA ASP A 90 -11.31 3.98 15.04
C ASP A 90 -10.21 3.91 16.11
N GLN A 91 -10.58 3.93 17.36
CA GLN A 91 -9.72 3.53 18.48
C GLN A 91 -9.72 2.01 18.68
N SER A 92 -9.91 1.21 17.65
CA SER A 92 -9.74 -0.24 17.74
C SER A 92 -8.25 -0.60 17.73
N SER A 93 -7.60 -0.36 18.85
CA SER A 93 -6.32 -0.93 19.22
C SER A 93 -6.48 -2.45 19.46
N GLY A 94 -6.73 -3.19 18.40
CA GLY A 94 -6.54 -4.64 18.40
C GLY A 94 -5.05 -4.91 18.46
N GLY A 95 -4.54 -5.28 19.63
CA GLY A 95 -3.12 -5.56 19.87
C GLY A 95 -2.65 -6.84 19.14
N SER A 96 -2.54 -6.78 17.82
CA SER A 96 -1.88 -7.82 17.03
C SER A 96 -0.41 -7.44 16.78
N VAL A 97 0.44 -8.43 16.56
CA VAL A 97 1.87 -8.24 16.21
C VAL A 97 2.00 -7.33 14.97
N ALA A 98 1.02 -7.35 14.06
CA ALA A 98 0.92 -6.42 12.93
C ALA A 98 0.78 -4.95 13.40
N ALA A 99 0.09 -4.68 14.50
CA ALA A 99 -0.05 -3.34 15.05
C ALA A 99 1.28 -2.79 15.61
N ILE A 100 2.16 -3.66 16.12
CA ILE A 100 3.48 -3.27 16.65
C ILE A 100 4.42 -2.88 15.52
N LEU A 101 4.43 -3.61 14.40
CA LEU A 101 5.23 -3.27 13.21
C LEU A 101 4.71 -1.99 12.54
N VAL A 102 3.40 -1.81 12.49
CA VAL A 102 2.77 -0.58 12.01
C VAL A 102 3.14 0.60 12.89
N SER A 103 3.15 0.44 14.22
CA SER A 103 3.49 1.54 15.14
C SER A 103 4.93 2.03 14.99
N ALA A 104 5.89 1.14 14.70
CA ALA A 104 7.28 1.53 14.47
C ALA A 104 7.45 2.37 13.19
N LEU A 105 6.78 1.98 12.10
CA LEU A 105 6.77 2.74 10.84
C LEU A 105 5.99 4.06 10.97
N VAL A 106 4.86 4.04 11.66
CA VAL A 106 4.03 5.22 11.93
C VAL A 106 4.80 6.25 12.75
N ASN A 107 5.51 5.84 13.81
CA ASN A 107 6.27 6.77 14.65
C ASN A 107 7.39 7.49 13.89
N GLN A 108 7.99 6.83 12.89
CA GLN A 108 9.02 7.46 12.07
C GLN A 108 8.45 8.54 11.12
N VAL A 109 7.25 8.33 10.57
CA VAL A 109 6.60 9.28 9.64
C VAL A 109 5.82 10.36 10.41
N VAL A 110 5.22 10.02 11.54
CA VAL A 110 4.39 10.91 12.36
C VAL A 110 5.15 12.10 12.94
N ASN A 111 6.44 11.93 13.22
CA ASN A 111 7.28 13.03 13.72
C ASN A 111 7.56 14.12 12.67
N THR A 112 7.26 13.87 11.41
CA THR A 112 7.48 14.81 10.29
C THR A 112 6.18 15.27 9.60
N ALA A 113 5.05 14.59 9.82
CA ALA A 113 3.79 14.91 9.17
C ALA A 113 2.90 15.81 10.07
N THR A 114 2.72 17.05 9.67
CA THR A 114 1.75 17.99 10.28
C THR A 114 0.30 17.69 9.88
N ASP A 115 0.08 16.84 8.87
CA ASP A 115 -1.23 16.49 8.33
C ASP A 115 -1.77 15.20 8.97
N ALA A 116 -2.93 15.29 9.63
CA ALA A 116 -3.60 14.15 10.25
C ALA A 116 -3.95 13.05 9.22
N ALA A 117 -4.27 13.41 7.97
CA ALA A 117 -4.58 12.46 6.91
C ALA A 117 -3.34 11.65 6.51
N ALA A 118 -2.14 12.22 6.55
CA ALA A 118 -0.90 11.49 6.26
C ALA A 118 -0.65 10.34 7.25
N ARG A 119 -0.98 10.52 8.53
CA ARG A 119 -0.89 9.44 9.54
C ARG A 119 -1.83 8.29 9.19
N HIS A 120 -3.07 8.61 8.84
CA HIS A 120 -4.07 7.62 8.45
C HIS A 120 -3.71 6.93 7.13
N ALA A 121 -3.03 7.61 6.20
CA ALA A 121 -2.53 7.01 4.97
C ALA A 121 -1.47 5.93 5.26
N VAL A 122 -0.53 6.19 6.17
CA VAL A 122 0.47 5.20 6.60
C VAL A 122 -0.19 3.99 7.25
N ILE A 123 -1.14 4.21 8.16
CA ILE A 123 -1.86 3.13 8.84
C ILE A 123 -2.64 2.28 7.82
N ALA A 124 -3.42 2.92 6.95
CA ALA A 124 -4.22 2.22 5.93
C ALA A 124 -3.32 1.41 4.99
N THR A 125 -2.19 1.97 4.54
CA THR A 125 -1.25 1.28 3.66
C THR A 125 -0.57 0.10 4.36
N ALA A 126 -0.16 0.25 5.62
CA ALA A 126 0.42 -0.83 6.39
C ALA A 126 -0.58 -1.98 6.63
N GLN A 127 -1.83 -1.65 6.91
CA GLN A 127 -2.91 -2.63 7.02
C GLN A 127 -3.17 -3.32 5.68
N LEU A 128 -3.19 -2.58 4.57
CA LEU A 128 -3.43 -3.10 3.23
C LEU A 128 -2.43 -4.21 2.87
N PHE A 129 -1.14 -3.99 3.11
CA PHE A 129 -0.08 -4.94 2.76
C PHE A 129 0.30 -5.89 3.91
N SER A 130 -0.50 -5.95 4.96
CA SER A 130 -0.24 -6.88 6.07
C SER A 130 -0.55 -8.33 5.66
N PRO A 131 0.43 -9.26 5.73
CA PRO A 131 0.19 -10.67 5.45
C PRO A 131 -0.67 -11.37 6.52
N ALA A 132 -0.87 -10.74 7.66
CA ALA A 132 -1.67 -11.30 8.76
C ALA A 132 -3.19 -11.24 8.51
N ARG A 133 -3.63 -10.53 7.47
CA ARG A 133 -5.04 -10.47 7.08
C ARG A 133 -5.44 -11.73 6.32
N ARG A 134 -6.72 -12.13 6.45
CA ARG A 134 -7.28 -13.28 5.73
C ARG A 134 -7.17 -13.13 4.20
N ASP A 135 -7.29 -11.90 3.70
CA ASP A 135 -7.17 -11.49 2.29
C ASP A 135 -5.86 -10.73 2.01
N GLY A 136 -4.87 -10.87 2.92
CA GLY A 136 -3.59 -10.17 2.86
C GLY A 136 -2.73 -10.62 1.68
N LEU A 137 -1.79 -9.75 1.29
CA LEU A 137 -0.78 -10.09 0.31
C LEU A 137 0.08 -11.24 0.86
N LEU A 138 0.24 -12.32 0.09
CA LEU A 138 1.05 -13.45 0.48
C LEU A 138 2.50 -13.03 0.80
N PRO A 139 3.16 -13.68 1.76
CA PRO A 139 4.55 -13.41 2.07
C PRO A 139 5.47 -13.64 0.86
N GLY A 140 6.27 -12.64 0.53
CA GLY A 140 7.26 -12.75 -0.54
C GLY A 140 8.52 -13.52 -0.13
N PRO A 141 9.43 -13.79 -1.09
CA PRO A 141 10.59 -14.67 -0.89
C PRO A 141 11.57 -14.24 0.21
N ARG A 142 11.53 -12.98 0.62
CA ARG A 142 12.40 -12.44 1.70
C ARG A 142 11.69 -12.39 3.07
N SER A 143 10.45 -12.85 3.12
CA SER A 143 9.71 -12.93 4.37
C SER A 143 10.09 -14.19 5.15
N PRO A 144 10.26 -14.13 6.46
CA PRO A 144 10.43 -15.35 7.28
C PRO A 144 9.18 -16.24 7.25
N LEU A 145 8.04 -15.73 6.78
CA LEU A 145 6.79 -16.46 6.63
C LEU A 145 6.61 -17.03 5.20
N TYR A 146 7.61 -16.89 4.33
CA TYR A 146 7.52 -17.40 2.95
C TYR A 146 7.33 -18.92 2.92
N GLY A 147 6.38 -19.39 2.13
CA GLY A 147 6.04 -20.82 2.03
C GLY A 147 5.28 -21.39 3.24
N GLN A 148 5.02 -20.59 4.26
CA GLN A 148 4.13 -21.00 5.35
C GLN A 148 2.68 -20.74 4.95
N ASP A 149 1.83 -21.77 5.14
CA ASP A 149 0.42 -21.67 4.88
C ASP A 149 -0.24 -20.81 5.96
N LEU A 150 -0.47 -19.53 5.65
CA LEU A 150 -1.11 -18.57 6.55
C LEU A 150 -2.64 -18.74 6.60
N GLN A 151 -3.17 -19.85 6.07
CA GLN A 151 -4.59 -20.13 6.17
C GLN A 151 -4.99 -20.29 7.64
N PRO A 152 -6.04 -19.62 8.10
CA PRO A 152 -6.54 -19.84 9.45
C PRO A 152 -6.97 -21.32 9.54
N LYS A 153 -6.38 -22.03 10.49
CA LYS A 153 -6.90 -23.36 10.86
C LYS A 153 -8.40 -23.22 11.15
N ARG A 154 -9.18 -24.03 10.46
CA ARG A 154 -10.65 -24.10 10.65
C ARG A 154 -10.96 -24.51 12.08
#